data_433f16c55d1298846cd8106c456e2bec
#
_entry.id   433f16c55d1298846cd8106c456e2bec
#
_cell.length_a   1.000
_cell.length_b   1.000
_cell.length_c   1.000
_cell.angle_alpha   90.00
_cell.angle_beta   90.00
_cell.angle_gamma   90.00
#
_symmetry.space_group_name_H-M   'P 1'
#
loop_
_entity.id
_entity.type
_entity.pdbx_description
1 polymer ?
#
loop_
_entity_poly.entity_id
_entity_poly.type
_entity_poly.pdbx_seq_one_letter_code
_entity_poly.pdbx_strand_id
1 'polypeptide(L)'
;EIITYVRQGAITHEDSLGNRGRTVAGDVQVMSAGTGIVHSEYNLEDEETRIFQIWIHPQQTGLPPSWGTRTFPSGDRAGAFVTLASGLPGDGEALPIRAEARLAAATLAAGQSADYEIADGRRVYLVPASGRIEVNGLEVGAGDGVAVRDEPRLTIRAVEKSEIVLVESR
;
A
#
# COMPACT_ATOMS: atom_id res chain seq x y z
N GLU A 1 -6.56 -10.03 -5.33
CA GLU A 1 -6.26 -9.36 -4.08
C GLU A 1 -6.60 -7.89 -4.24
N ILE A 2 -7.31 -7.35 -3.27
CA ILE A 2 -7.75 -5.95 -3.25
C ILE A 2 -7.24 -5.34 -1.96
N ILE A 3 -6.37 -4.34 -2.08
CA ILE A 3 -5.73 -3.68 -0.96
C ILE A 3 -6.21 -2.24 -0.94
N THR A 4 -6.81 -1.80 0.16
CA THR A 4 -7.21 -0.41 0.35
C THR A 4 -6.28 0.25 1.36
N TYR A 5 -5.56 1.28 0.92
CA TYR A 5 -4.75 2.16 1.75
C TYR A 5 -5.48 3.48 1.93
N VAL A 6 -5.82 3.83 3.17
CA VAL A 6 -6.54 5.07 3.48
C VAL A 6 -5.54 6.20 3.67
N ARG A 7 -5.66 7.25 2.84
CA ARG A 7 -4.80 8.44 2.86
C ARG A 7 -5.32 9.53 3.78
N GLN A 8 -6.66 9.66 3.84
CA GLN A 8 -7.36 10.67 4.64
C GLN A 8 -8.73 10.13 5.03
N GLY A 9 -9.24 10.55 6.19
CA GLY A 9 -10.53 10.12 6.71
C GLY A 9 -10.56 8.65 7.11
N ALA A 10 -11.66 7.99 6.88
CA ALA A 10 -11.81 6.57 7.11
C ALA A 10 -12.80 5.95 6.11
N ILE A 11 -12.69 4.63 5.92
CA ILE A 11 -13.64 3.84 5.15
C ILE A 11 -14.23 2.73 6.01
N THR A 12 -15.54 2.52 5.91
CA THR A 12 -16.24 1.40 6.56
C THR A 12 -16.55 0.34 5.52
N HIS A 13 -16.09 -0.86 5.76
CA HIS A 13 -16.30 -2.06 4.94
C HIS A 13 -17.36 -2.96 5.56
N GLU A 14 -18.21 -3.53 4.72
CA GLU A 14 -19.12 -4.65 5.06
C GLU A 14 -19.13 -5.65 3.90
N ASP A 15 -19.17 -6.96 4.22
CA ASP A 15 -19.16 -7.99 3.20
C ASP A 15 -20.12 -9.17 3.45
N SER A 16 -20.27 -10.00 2.41
CA SER A 16 -21.14 -11.18 2.44
C SER A 16 -20.67 -12.31 3.35
N LEU A 17 -19.48 -12.21 3.93
CA LEU A 17 -18.99 -13.15 4.97
C LEU A 17 -19.40 -12.70 6.37
N GLY A 18 -20.00 -11.51 6.50
CA GLY A 18 -20.38 -10.90 7.78
C GLY A 18 -19.27 -10.08 8.43
N ASN A 19 -18.17 -9.83 7.72
CA ASN A 19 -17.16 -8.91 8.22
C ASN A 19 -17.67 -7.47 8.14
N ARG A 20 -17.31 -6.70 9.16
CA ARG A 20 -17.49 -5.27 9.22
C ARG A 20 -16.29 -4.63 9.91
N GLY A 21 -15.75 -3.57 9.31
CA GLY A 21 -14.61 -2.88 9.91
C GLY A 21 -14.46 -1.45 9.40
N ARG A 22 -13.80 -0.63 10.21
CA ARG A 22 -13.44 0.75 9.90
C ARG A 22 -11.92 0.85 9.79
N THR A 23 -11.43 1.32 8.64
CA THR A 23 -10.01 1.53 8.36
C THR A 23 -9.76 3.02 8.26
N VAL A 24 -8.85 3.55 9.07
CA VAL A 24 -8.56 4.99 9.17
C VAL A 24 -7.32 5.38 8.37
N ALA A 25 -7.07 6.67 8.24
CA ALA A 25 -5.90 7.19 7.53
C ALA A 25 -4.59 6.61 8.06
N GLY A 26 -3.77 6.08 7.15
CA GLY A 26 -2.51 5.38 7.41
C GLY A 26 -2.64 3.88 7.61
N ASP A 27 -3.86 3.36 7.80
CA ASP A 27 -4.13 1.94 7.94
C ASP A 27 -4.44 1.28 6.58
N VAL A 28 -4.40 -0.05 6.58
CA VAL A 28 -4.63 -0.89 5.41
C VAL A 28 -5.68 -1.94 5.72
N GLN A 29 -6.54 -2.20 4.74
CA GLN A 29 -7.34 -3.42 4.67
C GLN A 29 -6.98 -4.23 3.43
N VAL A 30 -7.11 -5.54 3.54
CA VAL A 30 -6.91 -6.50 2.46
C VAL A 30 -8.16 -7.34 2.32
N MET A 31 -8.62 -7.51 1.08
CA MET A 31 -9.67 -8.44 0.72
C MET A 31 -9.17 -9.37 -0.39
N SER A 32 -9.21 -10.68 -0.14
CA SER A 32 -9.02 -11.69 -1.16
C SER A 32 -10.39 -12.11 -1.69
N ALA A 33 -10.68 -11.82 -2.95
CA ALA A 33 -11.98 -12.13 -3.54
C ALA A 33 -12.24 -13.65 -3.66
N GLY A 34 -11.18 -14.43 -3.91
CA GLY A 34 -11.24 -15.89 -3.94
C GLY A 34 -12.31 -16.43 -4.88
N THR A 35 -13.19 -17.30 -4.36
CA THR A 35 -14.34 -17.87 -5.08
C THR A 35 -15.50 -16.90 -5.26
N GLY A 36 -15.41 -15.72 -4.65
CA GLY A 36 -16.38 -14.63 -4.77
C GLY A 36 -16.71 -14.00 -3.40
N ILE A 37 -16.81 -12.70 -3.38
CA ILE A 37 -17.23 -11.89 -2.24
C ILE A 37 -18.05 -10.71 -2.77
N VAL A 38 -19.15 -10.40 -2.09
CA VAL A 38 -19.90 -9.16 -2.33
C VAL A 38 -19.61 -8.25 -1.16
N HIS A 39 -19.24 -7.00 -1.44
CA HIS A 39 -18.90 -6.04 -0.40
C HIS A 39 -19.40 -4.64 -0.74
N SER A 40 -19.37 -3.79 0.24
CA SER A 40 -19.61 -2.36 0.13
C SER A 40 -18.61 -1.59 0.98
N GLU A 41 -18.21 -0.44 0.49
CA GLU A 41 -17.31 0.48 1.19
C GLU A 41 -17.95 1.85 1.24
N TYR A 42 -18.05 2.41 2.46
CA TYR A 42 -18.74 3.67 2.72
C TYR A 42 -17.82 4.68 3.37
N ASN A 43 -17.95 5.93 2.98
CA ASN A 43 -17.54 7.05 3.81
C ASN A 43 -18.71 7.37 4.76
N LEU A 44 -18.59 7.01 6.03
CA LEU A 44 -19.54 7.35 7.09
C LEU A 44 -19.04 8.49 7.98
N GLU A 45 -17.98 9.17 7.56
CA GLU A 45 -17.39 10.31 8.26
C GLU A 45 -18.00 11.63 7.76
N ASP A 46 -17.90 12.68 8.59
CA ASP A 46 -18.29 14.04 8.20
C ASP A 46 -17.25 14.72 7.28
N GLU A 47 -16.07 14.11 7.12
CA GLU A 47 -14.95 14.61 6.32
C GLU A 47 -14.74 13.79 5.04
N GLU A 48 -13.97 14.36 4.11
CA GLU A 48 -13.59 13.70 2.86
C GLU A 48 -12.69 12.51 3.14
N THR A 49 -12.99 11.37 2.52
CA THR A 49 -12.14 10.18 2.53
C THR A 49 -11.37 10.06 1.23
N ARG A 50 -10.06 9.87 1.32
CA ARG A 50 -9.16 9.62 0.19
C ARG A 50 -8.45 8.30 0.39
N ILE A 51 -8.48 7.45 -0.63
CA ILE A 51 -7.89 6.11 -0.62
C ILE A 51 -7.06 5.86 -1.87
N PHE A 52 -6.15 4.89 -1.78
CA PHE A 52 -5.72 4.10 -2.92
C PHE A 52 -6.36 2.72 -2.81
N GLN A 53 -6.97 2.25 -3.90
CA GLN A 53 -7.39 0.86 -4.02
C GLN A 53 -6.51 0.18 -5.07
N ILE A 54 -5.82 -0.88 -4.65
CA ILE A 54 -4.79 -1.57 -5.42
C ILE A 54 -5.28 -2.98 -5.68
N TRP A 55 -5.35 -3.37 -6.96
CA TRP A 55 -5.76 -4.71 -7.38
C TRP A 55 -4.57 -5.47 -7.91
N ILE A 56 -4.34 -6.67 -7.35
CA ILE A 56 -3.24 -7.55 -7.74
C ILE A 56 -3.82 -8.92 -8.08
N HIS A 57 -3.39 -9.49 -9.20
CA HIS A 57 -3.78 -10.86 -9.56
C HIS A 57 -3.23 -11.85 -8.53
N PRO A 58 -4.06 -12.76 -7.97
CA PRO A 58 -3.58 -13.78 -7.06
C PRO A 58 -2.78 -14.85 -7.81
N GLN A 59 -1.86 -15.51 -7.10
CA GLN A 59 -1.11 -16.65 -7.64
C GLN A 59 -2.01 -17.88 -7.83
N GLN A 60 -3.05 -18.01 -7.03
CA GLN A 60 -3.98 -19.14 -7.05
C GLN A 60 -5.41 -18.64 -6.99
N THR A 61 -6.24 -19.16 -7.89
CA THR A 61 -7.68 -18.93 -7.94
C THR A 61 -8.45 -20.00 -7.16
N GLY A 62 -9.74 -19.77 -6.89
CA GLY A 62 -10.63 -20.74 -6.28
C GLY A 62 -10.46 -20.94 -4.78
N LEU A 63 -9.64 -20.15 -4.11
CA LEU A 63 -9.53 -20.18 -2.66
C LEU A 63 -10.73 -19.50 -1.98
N PRO A 64 -11.05 -19.82 -0.72
CA PRO A 64 -12.09 -19.12 0.02
C PRO A 64 -11.80 -17.61 0.09
N PRO A 65 -12.82 -16.74 -0.01
CA PRO A 65 -12.62 -15.31 0.18
C PRO A 65 -12.22 -15.00 1.63
N SER A 66 -11.56 -13.85 1.82
CA SER A 66 -11.15 -13.38 3.14
C SER A 66 -11.07 -11.86 3.17
N TRP A 67 -11.18 -11.30 4.36
CA TRP A 67 -10.97 -9.88 4.63
C TRP A 67 -10.21 -9.71 5.94
N GLY A 68 -9.39 -8.67 6.02
CA GLY A 68 -8.66 -8.30 7.23
C GLY A 68 -8.18 -6.86 7.17
N THR A 69 -7.99 -6.27 8.34
CA THR A 69 -7.44 -4.91 8.49
C THR A 69 -6.38 -4.90 9.57
N ARG A 70 -5.43 -3.98 9.48
CA ARG A 70 -4.39 -3.75 10.48
C ARG A 70 -4.04 -2.28 10.56
N THR A 71 -3.79 -1.84 11.80
CA THR A 71 -3.27 -0.51 12.11
C THR A 71 -1.76 -0.50 11.91
N PHE A 72 -1.29 0.51 11.19
CA PHE A 72 0.12 0.78 10.96
C PHE A 72 0.45 2.21 11.43
N PRO A 73 0.93 2.38 12.66
CA PRO A 73 1.25 3.70 13.22
C PRO A 73 2.18 4.49 12.29
N SER A 74 1.85 5.75 12.03
CA SER A 74 2.65 6.60 11.13
C SER A 74 4.08 6.81 11.62
N GLY A 75 4.32 6.70 12.94
CA GLY A 75 5.65 6.76 13.53
C GLY A 75 6.56 5.62 13.08
N ASP A 76 6.02 4.43 12.87
CA ASP A 76 6.81 3.25 12.48
C ASP A 76 7.31 3.36 11.03
N ARG A 77 6.67 4.20 10.21
CA ARG A 77 7.03 4.49 8.82
C ARG A 77 7.89 5.74 8.66
N ALA A 78 8.28 6.37 9.76
CA ALA A 78 9.07 7.58 9.73
C ALA A 78 10.52 7.27 9.32
N GLY A 79 10.90 7.69 8.12
CA GLY A 79 12.26 7.57 7.61
C GLY A 79 12.60 6.25 6.95
N ALA A 80 11.70 5.27 6.91
CA ALA A 80 11.92 3.97 6.29
C ALA A 80 10.65 3.39 5.69
N PHE A 81 10.80 2.49 4.72
CA PHE A 81 9.69 1.71 4.20
C PHE A 81 9.29 0.61 5.18
N VAL A 82 8.00 0.52 5.47
CA VAL A 82 7.38 -0.56 6.23
C VAL A 82 6.46 -1.34 5.31
N THR A 83 6.58 -2.67 5.33
CA THR A 83 5.69 -3.56 4.58
C THR A 83 4.33 -3.62 5.26
N LEU A 84 3.27 -3.29 4.53
CA LEU A 84 1.90 -3.21 5.02
C LEU A 84 1.08 -4.45 4.64
N ALA A 85 1.26 -4.93 3.41
CA ALA A 85 0.65 -6.17 2.93
C ALA A 85 1.65 -6.94 2.07
N SER A 86 1.70 -8.26 2.21
CA SER A 86 2.66 -9.07 1.47
C SER A 86 2.23 -10.53 1.34
N GLY A 87 2.58 -11.14 0.20
CA GLY A 87 2.57 -12.58 -0.01
C GLY A 87 3.97 -13.18 -0.10
N LEU A 88 5.01 -12.41 0.25
CA LEU A 88 6.40 -12.86 0.18
C LEU A 88 6.86 -13.49 1.49
N PRO A 89 7.75 -14.51 1.44
CA PRO A 89 8.37 -15.05 2.63
C PRO A 89 9.15 -13.99 3.41
N GLY A 90 9.07 -14.04 4.73
CA GLY A 90 9.82 -13.15 5.63
C GLY A 90 9.06 -11.89 6.06
N ASP A 91 7.94 -11.55 5.45
CA ASP A 91 7.12 -10.39 5.76
C ASP A 91 6.00 -10.69 6.78
N GLY A 92 6.29 -11.48 7.81
CA GLY A 92 5.28 -12.01 8.74
C GLY A 92 4.48 -10.98 9.54
N GLU A 93 4.96 -9.75 9.62
CA GLU A 93 4.24 -8.64 10.28
C GLU A 93 3.25 -7.92 9.35
N ALA A 94 3.30 -8.16 8.04
CA ALA A 94 2.39 -7.57 7.06
C ALA A 94 1.03 -8.29 7.04
N LEU A 95 -0.01 -7.62 6.52
CA LEU A 95 -1.26 -8.29 6.18
C LEU A 95 -1.01 -9.30 5.05
N PRO A 96 -1.44 -10.56 5.18
CA PRO A 96 -1.19 -11.57 4.15
C PRO A 96 -2.03 -11.31 2.90
N ILE A 97 -1.38 -11.41 1.73
CA ILE A 97 -2.03 -11.48 0.43
C ILE A 97 -1.59 -12.75 -0.30
N ARG A 98 -2.40 -13.21 -1.25
CA ARG A 98 -2.17 -14.44 -2.03
C ARG A 98 -1.55 -14.11 -3.40
N ALA A 99 -0.59 -13.18 -3.40
CA ALA A 99 0.11 -12.74 -4.60
C ALA A 99 1.60 -12.60 -4.32
N GLU A 100 2.45 -12.86 -5.31
CA GLU A 100 3.89 -12.55 -5.21
C GLU A 100 4.14 -11.04 -5.31
N ALA A 101 3.61 -10.33 -4.34
CA ALA A 101 3.66 -8.88 -4.29
C ALA A 101 3.80 -8.39 -2.85
N ARG A 102 4.21 -7.13 -2.73
CA ARG A 102 4.34 -6.40 -1.47
C ARG A 102 3.81 -4.98 -1.63
N LEU A 103 3.02 -4.52 -0.68
CA LEU A 103 2.71 -3.10 -0.48
C LEU A 103 3.56 -2.58 0.66
N ALA A 104 4.30 -1.52 0.41
CA ALA A 104 5.08 -0.81 1.43
C ALA A 104 4.77 0.68 1.42
N ALA A 105 4.96 1.34 2.55
CA ALA A 105 4.82 2.79 2.66
C ALA A 105 5.91 3.38 3.55
N ALA A 106 6.23 4.66 3.30
CA ALA A 106 7.16 5.45 4.10
C ALA A 106 6.63 6.87 4.28
N THR A 107 6.99 7.50 5.40
CA THR A 107 6.79 8.94 5.62
C THR A 107 8.17 9.57 5.79
N LEU A 108 8.50 10.54 4.93
CA LEU A 108 9.79 11.23 4.93
C LEU A 108 9.59 12.71 5.27
N ALA A 109 10.40 13.21 6.18
CA ALA A 109 10.52 14.65 6.40
C ALA A 109 11.24 15.33 5.23
N ALA A 110 11.05 16.63 5.05
CA ALA A 110 11.76 17.39 4.02
C ALA A 110 13.28 17.21 4.14
N GLY A 111 13.94 16.88 3.03
CA GLY A 111 15.36 16.58 2.94
C GLY A 111 15.78 15.16 3.37
N GLN A 112 14.89 14.37 3.95
CA GLN A 112 15.15 12.99 4.34
C GLN A 112 15.14 12.07 3.13
N SER A 113 15.96 11.01 3.17
CA SER A 113 16.01 9.97 2.15
C SER A 113 15.74 8.60 2.73
N ALA A 114 15.15 7.73 1.93
CA ALA A 114 15.01 6.30 2.19
C ALA A 114 15.37 5.52 0.93
N ASP A 115 15.99 4.36 1.13
CA ASP A 115 16.30 3.42 0.06
C ASP A 115 15.32 2.25 0.06
N TYR A 116 15.07 1.71 -1.13
CA TYR A 116 14.29 0.49 -1.32
C TYR A 116 15.03 -0.46 -2.27
N GLU A 117 15.38 -1.64 -1.76
CA GLU A 117 16.03 -2.67 -2.55
C GLU A 117 15.00 -3.49 -3.32
N ILE A 118 15.25 -3.71 -4.61
CA ILE A 118 14.38 -4.46 -5.52
C ILE A 118 15.08 -5.75 -5.90
N ALA A 119 14.46 -6.90 -5.62
CA ALA A 119 15.02 -8.19 -5.99
C ALA A 119 14.94 -8.40 -7.52
N ASP A 120 15.83 -9.25 -8.04
CA ASP A 120 15.90 -9.56 -9.47
C ASP A 120 14.57 -10.02 -10.05
N GLY A 121 14.25 -9.49 -11.22
CA GLY A 121 13.02 -9.80 -11.98
C GLY A 121 11.75 -9.20 -11.38
N ARG A 122 11.86 -8.35 -10.37
CA ARG A 122 10.72 -7.65 -9.78
C ARG A 122 10.59 -6.23 -10.33
N ARG A 123 9.39 -5.70 -10.23
CA ARG A 123 9.02 -4.35 -10.68
C ARG A 123 8.40 -3.59 -9.53
N VAL A 124 8.54 -2.28 -9.57
CA VAL A 124 7.95 -1.40 -8.56
C VAL A 124 7.06 -0.37 -9.24
N TYR A 125 5.91 -0.11 -8.64
CA TYR A 125 5.08 1.05 -8.92
C TYR A 125 4.97 1.89 -7.65
N LEU A 126 5.40 3.15 -7.72
CA LEU A 126 5.48 4.06 -6.58
C LEU A 126 4.65 5.31 -6.85
N VAL A 127 3.94 5.78 -5.82
CA VAL A 127 3.15 7.02 -5.87
C VAL A 127 3.38 7.81 -4.58
N PRO A 128 3.78 9.09 -4.65
CA PRO A 128 3.67 9.99 -3.51
C PRO A 128 2.17 10.23 -3.21
N ALA A 129 1.72 9.74 -2.06
CA ALA A 129 0.37 10.00 -1.57
C ALA A 129 0.18 11.48 -1.19
N SER A 130 1.25 12.11 -0.73
CA SER A 130 1.34 13.55 -0.46
C SER A 130 2.78 14.02 -0.62
N GLY A 131 2.95 15.33 -0.80
CA GLY A 131 4.26 15.96 -0.94
C GLY A 131 4.90 15.77 -2.31
N ARG A 132 6.21 16.03 -2.38
CA ARG A 132 7.04 15.95 -3.58
C ARG A 132 8.36 15.28 -3.24
N ILE A 133 8.79 14.36 -4.09
CA ILE A 133 9.99 13.54 -3.92
C ILE A 133 10.88 13.56 -5.16
N GLU A 134 12.10 13.12 -4.98
CA GLU A 134 13.01 12.70 -6.07
C GLU A 134 13.18 11.17 -5.97
N VAL A 135 13.04 10.47 -7.08
CA VAL A 135 13.30 9.03 -7.21
C VAL A 135 14.43 8.83 -8.21
N ASN A 136 15.59 8.36 -7.75
CA ASN A 136 16.80 8.25 -8.57
C ASN A 136 17.10 9.53 -9.38
N GLY A 137 16.85 10.72 -8.80
CA GLY A 137 17.05 12.02 -9.44
C GLY A 137 15.88 12.53 -10.31
N LEU A 138 14.79 11.74 -10.45
CA LEU A 138 13.56 12.19 -11.12
C LEU A 138 12.61 12.83 -10.11
N GLU A 139 12.20 14.06 -10.36
CA GLU A 139 11.20 14.76 -9.52
C GLU A 139 9.80 14.22 -9.80
N VAL A 140 9.04 13.92 -8.71
CA VAL A 140 7.71 13.30 -8.74
C VAL A 140 6.81 14.02 -7.76
N GLY A 141 5.66 14.49 -8.21
CA GLY A 141 4.65 15.18 -7.40
C GLY A 141 3.59 14.26 -6.83
N ALA A 142 2.77 14.77 -5.90
CA ALA A 142 1.68 14.01 -5.31
C ALA A 142 0.69 13.51 -6.36
N GLY A 143 0.43 12.21 -6.36
CA GLY A 143 -0.47 11.52 -7.29
C GLY A 143 0.18 11.09 -8.61
N ASP A 144 1.40 11.52 -8.90
CA ASP A 144 2.16 10.99 -10.05
C ASP A 144 2.58 9.55 -9.79
N GLY A 145 2.61 8.72 -10.84
CA GLY A 145 3.03 7.33 -10.77
C GLY A 145 4.40 7.10 -11.41
N VAL A 146 5.28 6.39 -10.71
CA VAL A 146 6.58 5.96 -11.23
C VAL A 146 6.60 4.45 -11.40
N ALA A 147 6.70 3.98 -12.63
CA ALA A 147 6.91 2.57 -12.95
C ALA A 147 8.40 2.28 -13.08
N VAL A 148 8.90 1.33 -12.29
CA VAL A 148 10.32 0.99 -12.22
C VAL A 148 10.51 -0.46 -12.64
N ARG A 149 11.49 -0.69 -13.51
CA ARG A 149 11.95 -2.00 -13.95
C ARG A 149 13.46 -1.99 -14.18
N ASP A 150 14.08 -3.13 -14.02
CA ASP A 150 15.52 -3.32 -14.30
C ASP A 150 16.44 -2.41 -13.44
N GLU A 151 15.95 -2.01 -12.26
CA GLU A 151 16.67 -1.24 -11.26
C GLU A 151 16.80 -2.05 -9.98
N PRO A 152 18.00 -2.25 -9.44
CA PRO A 152 18.17 -3.05 -8.22
C PRO A 152 17.83 -2.26 -6.95
N ARG A 153 17.77 -0.93 -7.03
CA ARG A 153 17.56 -0.05 -5.88
C ARG A 153 16.92 1.27 -6.28
N LEU A 154 16.06 1.76 -5.42
CA LEU A 154 15.56 3.13 -5.46
C LEU A 154 16.12 3.93 -4.31
N THR A 155 16.65 5.11 -4.60
CA THR A 155 16.93 6.15 -3.62
C THR A 155 15.85 7.20 -3.74
N ILE A 156 15.03 7.33 -2.70
CA ILE A 156 13.93 8.27 -2.65
C ILE A 156 14.27 9.38 -1.66
N ARG A 157 14.26 10.64 -2.12
CA ARG A 157 14.51 11.81 -1.29
C ARG A 157 13.27 12.70 -1.27
N ALA A 158 12.82 13.07 -0.08
CA ALA A 158 11.70 13.99 0.08
C ALA A 158 12.16 15.45 -0.13
N VAL A 159 11.56 16.15 -1.10
CA VAL A 159 11.75 17.59 -1.31
C VAL A 159 10.99 18.38 -0.25
N GLU A 160 9.81 17.91 0.11
CA GLU A 160 8.99 18.38 1.20
C GLU A 160 8.46 17.17 1.99
N LYS A 161 7.82 17.38 3.16
CA LYS A 161 7.24 16.25 3.90
C LYS A 161 6.33 15.44 3.00
N SER A 162 6.63 14.17 2.82
CA SER A 162 5.97 13.28 1.86
C SER A 162 5.55 11.97 2.47
N GLU A 163 4.41 11.46 2.03
CA GLU A 163 3.96 10.10 2.26
C GLU A 163 4.04 9.34 0.93
N ILE A 164 4.63 8.16 0.95
CA ILE A 164 4.95 7.38 -0.24
C ILE A 164 4.35 6.00 -0.10
N VAL A 165 3.67 5.55 -1.15
CA VAL A 165 3.15 4.19 -1.27
C VAL A 165 3.82 3.51 -2.45
N LEU A 166 4.25 2.26 -2.25
CA LEU A 166 5.00 1.48 -3.20
C LEU A 166 4.43 0.08 -3.29
N VAL A 167 4.22 -0.41 -4.51
CA VAL A 167 3.87 -1.80 -4.79
C VAL A 167 5.02 -2.45 -5.54
N GLU A 168 5.52 -3.56 -5.00
CA GLU A 168 6.49 -4.43 -5.64
C GLU A 168 5.79 -5.71 -6.10
N SER A 169 6.02 -6.11 -7.36
CA SER A 169 5.47 -7.34 -7.94
C SER A 169 6.44 -7.95 -8.97
N ARG A 170 6.15 -9.14 -9.42
CA ARG A 170 6.78 -9.71 -10.63
C ARG A 170 6.16 -9.19 -11.90
#